data_4b0b4a31a0b314fb531f122828c7209b
#
_entry.id   4b0b4a31a0b314fb531f122828c7209b
#
_cell.length_a   1.000
_cell.length_b   1.000
_cell.length_c   1.000
_cell.angle_alpha   90.00
_cell.angle_beta   90.00
_cell.angle_gamma   90.00
#
_symmetry.space_group_name_H-M   'P 1'
#
loop_
_entity.id
_entity.type
_entity.pdbx_description
1 polymer ?
#
loop_
_entity_poly.entity_id
_entity_poly.type
_entity_poly.pdbx_seq_one_letter_code
_entity_poly.pdbx_strand_id
1 'polypeptide(L)'
;LLRLVHFLKERTFCTYYEAVKAVIPYGAQYKPTVAEDGVTPVLQKQLVRHTENAYKLVGTLPPKPRPTAKQLAAVALLAGGERTLSALEEKGISRAVLDNLCAKGVLECSKVNKSIDLYSSIPLKNEPILLTEEQQAAYNALLPGLEDAAPHSALLYGVTGSGKTLVFLKLIEHCLQMGRRALVLVPEISLTPQMILRLKSQFGKRVAVQHSALNHTERLLQWQMIQDGGADIVVGTRSAIFSPLENIGLVIIDEEQEHTYRSESAPRYSAHEVARQRAAENGALLLLASATPSTESYYAAQHGRTQLVRLTKRYGGNPLPKVQIVDMRAELASGNPREISLAMEDAIRHNLEAGKQTILLLNRRGYQTVAQCEDCREVLKCQKCSVPMVYHKSAHKLLCHYCGSQLDPPPARCPACGGKLQYRGFGTQKAEEELAKLFPEARILRMDQDTTAAKDAHEKLLAKFARHEYDIMVGTQMVAKGLDFED
;
A
#
# COMPACT_ATOMS: atom_id res chain seq x y z
N LEU A 1 6.41 9.42 -20.01
CA LEU A 1 5.10 8.72 -19.97
C LEU A 1 4.73 8.07 -21.31
N LEU A 2 4.91 8.73 -22.47
CA LEU A 2 4.59 8.13 -23.78
C LEU A 2 5.34 6.81 -24.03
N ARG A 3 6.63 6.72 -23.67
CA ARG A 3 7.40 5.46 -23.75
C ARG A 3 6.76 4.35 -22.91
N LEU A 4 6.24 4.66 -21.72
CA LEU A 4 5.55 3.68 -20.88
C LEU A 4 4.22 3.21 -21.50
N VAL A 5 3.49 4.08 -22.21
CA VAL A 5 2.28 3.71 -22.94
C VAL A 5 2.62 2.70 -24.06
N HIS A 6 3.67 2.97 -24.84
CA HIS A 6 4.14 2.03 -25.88
C HIS A 6 4.60 0.71 -25.28
N PHE A 7 5.42 0.78 -24.22
CA PHE A 7 5.89 -0.41 -23.49
C PHE A 7 4.73 -1.28 -23.00
N LEU A 8 3.70 -0.68 -22.38
CA LEU A 8 2.51 -1.41 -21.92
C LEU A 8 1.79 -2.08 -23.08
N LYS A 9 1.54 -1.35 -24.18
CA LYS A 9 0.86 -1.88 -25.35
C LYS A 9 1.57 -3.11 -25.91
N GLU A 10 2.89 -3.06 -26.06
CA GLU A 10 3.68 -4.16 -26.61
C GLU A 10 3.74 -5.36 -25.66
N ARG A 11 3.89 -5.12 -24.36
CA ARG A 11 4.06 -6.18 -23.36
C ARG A 11 2.76 -6.85 -22.93
N THR A 12 1.65 -6.12 -22.92
CA THR A 12 0.38 -6.63 -22.37
C THR A 12 -0.70 -6.83 -23.44
N PHE A 13 -0.39 -6.56 -24.70
CA PHE A 13 -1.32 -6.64 -25.84
C PHE A 13 -2.61 -5.83 -25.63
N CYS A 14 -2.56 -4.79 -24.79
CA CYS A 14 -3.69 -3.90 -24.53
C CYS A 14 -3.85 -2.87 -25.66
N THR A 15 -4.97 -2.18 -25.67
CA THR A 15 -5.19 -1.02 -26.52
C THR A 15 -4.40 0.20 -26.04
N TYR A 16 -4.13 1.16 -26.92
CA TYR A 16 -3.56 2.45 -26.50
C TYR A 16 -4.44 3.18 -25.46
N TYR A 17 -5.75 3.06 -25.60
CA TYR A 17 -6.69 3.65 -24.65
C TYR A 17 -6.50 3.08 -23.24
N GLU A 18 -6.41 1.76 -23.12
CA GLU A 18 -6.18 1.10 -21.83
C GLU A 18 -4.81 1.47 -21.22
N ALA A 19 -3.76 1.52 -22.05
CA ALA A 19 -2.44 1.92 -21.63
C ALA A 19 -2.40 3.37 -21.14
N VAL A 20 -2.99 4.31 -21.89
CA VAL A 20 -3.09 5.72 -21.48
C VAL A 20 -3.90 5.87 -20.19
N LYS A 21 -5.04 5.17 -20.07
CA LYS A 21 -5.87 5.20 -18.87
C LYS A 21 -5.15 4.68 -17.61
N ALA A 22 -4.22 3.73 -17.78
CA ALA A 22 -3.41 3.23 -16.66
C ALA A 22 -2.32 4.22 -16.23
N VAL A 23 -1.71 4.93 -17.19
CA VAL A 23 -0.58 5.84 -16.97
C VAL A 23 -1.01 7.24 -16.52
N ILE A 24 -2.14 7.74 -17.03
CA ILE A 24 -2.62 9.10 -16.78
C ILE A 24 -3.84 9.06 -15.86
N PRO A 25 -3.82 9.76 -14.71
CA PRO A 25 -4.96 9.76 -13.79
C PRO A 25 -6.18 10.45 -14.43
N TYR A 26 -7.36 10.03 -13.96
CA TYR A 26 -8.61 10.70 -14.33
C TYR A 26 -8.54 12.21 -13.98
N GLY A 27 -8.95 13.07 -14.92
CA GLY A 27 -8.85 14.54 -14.77
C GLY A 27 -7.60 15.17 -15.39
N ALA A 28 -6.58 14.38 -15.77
CA ALA A 28 -5.44 14.85 -16.58
C ALA A 28 -5.61 14.53 -18.07
N GLN A 29 -6.83 14.18 -18.51
CA GLN A 29 -7.12 13.73 -19.87
C GLN A 29 -7.31 14.92 -20.83
N TYR A 30 -7.08 14.66 -22.11
CA TYR A 30 -7.43 15.59 -23.19
C TYR A 30 -8.81 15.25 -23.73
N LYS A 31 -9.69 16.27 -23.93
CA LYS A 31 -10.92 16.10 -24.69
C LYS A 31 -10.75 16.67 -26.08
N PRO A 32 -11.22 15.98 -27.12
CA PRO A 32 -11.35 16.60 -28.43
C PRO A 32 -12.43 17.68 -28.32
N THR A 33 -12.08 18.91 -28.66
CA THR A 33 -12.96 20.06 -28.84
C THR A 33 -12.77 20.58 -30.26
N VAL A 34 -13.67 21.42 -30.68
CA VAL A 34 -13.54 22.09 -31.98
C VAL A 34 -12.97 23.49 -31.72
N ALA A 35 -12.00 23.91 -32.52
CA ALA A 35 -11.45 25.27 -32.43
C ALA A 35 -12.53 26.33 -32.69
N GLU A 36 -12.20 27.61 -32.49
CA GLU A 36 -13.12 28.72 -32.70
C GLU A 36 -13.68 28.82 -34.14
N ASP A 37 -12.98 28.19 -35.10
CA ASP A 37 -13.40 28.03 -36.49
C ASP A 37 -14.55 27.03 -36.69
N GLY A 38 -14.97 26.30 -35.65
CA GLY A 38 -16.05 25.36 -35.66
C GLY A 38 -15.78 24.04 -36.44
N VAL A 39 -14.59 23.86 -37.02
CA VAL A 39 -14.27 22.72 -37.91
C VAL A 39 -13.01 21.98 -37.45
N THR A 40 -11.97 22.68 -36.99
CA THR A 40 -10.68 22.06 -36.68
C THR A 40 -10.73 21.35 -35.32
N PRO A 41 -10.49 20.01 -35.26
CA PRO A 41 -10.44 19.30 -34.00
C PRO A 41 -9.19 19.68 -33.23
N VAL A 42 -9.36 20.19 -32.02
CA VAL A 42 -8.29 20.56 -31.09
C VAL A 42 -8.38 19.69 -29.83
N LEU A 43 -7.26 19.20 -29.37
CA LEU A 43 -7.17 18.48 -28.09
C LEU A 43 -7.03 19.51 -26.95
N GLN A 44 -8.13 19.78 -26.27
CA GLN A 44 -8.11 20.63 -25.09
C GLN A 44 -7.72 19.85 -23.85
N LYS A 45 -6.66 20.29 -23.17
CA LYS A 45 -6.19 19.70 -21.92
C LYS A 45 -7.24 19.92 -20.83
N GLN A 46 -7.91 18.84 -20.40
CA GLN A 46 -8.79 18.86 -19.24
C GLN A 46 -7.98 18.69 -17.94
N LEU A 47 -7.05 19.57 -17.69
CA LEU A 47 -6.50 19.72 -16.35
C LEU A 47 -7.43 20.66 -15.60
N VAL A 48 -8.31 20.12 -14.77
CA VAL A 48 -8.96 20.91 -13.73
C VAL A 48 -7.85 21.29 -12.74
N ARG A 49 -7.20 22.43 -12.98
CA ARG A 49 -6.31 23.00 -11.99
C ARG A 49 -7.16 23.50 -10.86
N HIS A 50 -7.16 22.79 -9.75
CA HIS A 50 -7.72 23.31 -8.52
C HIS A 50 -6.80 24.44 -8.06
N THR A 51 -7.23 25.68 -8.28
CA THR A 51 -6.53 26.87 -7.79
C THR A 51 -7.15 27.32 -6.48
N GLU A 52 -6.34 27.84 -5.61
CA GLU A 52 -6.78 28.56 -4.40
C GLU A 52 -6.18 29.97 -4.39
N ASN A 53 -6.80 30.84 -3.64
CA ASN A 53 -6.30 32.20 -3.47
C ASN A 53 -5.06 32.17 -2.56
N ALA A 54 -4.02 32.88 -2.96
CA ALA A 54 -2.86 33.16 -2.13
C ALA A 54 -2.79 34.69 -1.90
N TYR A 55 -2.34 35.06 -0.74
CA TYR A 55 -2.33 36.45 -0.30
C TYR A 55 -0.89 36.85 0.06
N LYS A 56 -0.49 38.02 -0.41
CA LYS A 56 0.81 38.61 -0.15
C LYS A 56 0.64 40.00 0.43
N LEU A 57 1.46 40.34 1.41
CA LEU A 57 1.49 41.68 1.99
C LEU A 57 2.18 42.64 1.02
N VAL A 58 1.47 43.71 0.59
CA VAL A 58 1.99 44.74 -0.33
C VAL A 58 1.86 46.14 0.23
N GLY A 59 1.04 46.34 1.27
CA GLY A 59 0.79 47.65 1.90
C GLY A 59 0.81 47.58 3.42
N THR A 60 0.59 48.73 4.04
CA THR A 60 0.51 48.85 5.50
C THR A 60 -0.93 49.07 5.96
N LEU A 61 -1.25 48.61 7.16
CA LEU A 61 -2.58 48.81 7.73
C LEU A 61 -2.87 50.32 7.96
N PRO A 62 -4.00 50.85 7.48
CA PRO A 62 -4.37 52.24 7.75
C PRO A 62 -4.66 52.44 9.26
N PRO A 63 -4.22 53.60 9.85
CA PRO A 63 -4.42 53.83 11.26
C PRO A 63 -5.88 54.08 11.67
N LYS A 64 -6.74 54.45 10.71
CA LYS A 64 -8.18 54.66 10.90
C LYS A 64 -8.99 53.99 9.77
N PRO A 65 -10.03 53.22 10.12
CA PRO A 65 -10.43 52.81 11.47
C PRO A 65 -9.43 51.84 12.08
N ARG A 66 -9.35 51.77 13.41
CA ARG A 66 -8.41 50.92 14.18
C ARG A 66 -8.51 49.47 13.70
N PRO A 67 -7.40 48.81 13.30
CA PRO A 67 -7.39 47.44 12.83
C PRO A 67 -7.93 46.46 13.90
N THR A 68 -8.69 45.46 13.46
CA THR A 68 -9.16 44.38 14.33
C THR A 68 -8.01 43.42 14.68
N ALA A 69 -8.14 42.70 15.78
CA ALA A 69 -7.16 41.69 16.19
C ALA A 69 -6.90 40.65 15.09
N LYS A 70 -7.95 40.23 14.34
CA LYS A 70 -7.80 39.28 13.21
C LYS A 70 -7.06 39.89 12.01
N GLN A 71 -7.23 41.19 11.74
CA GLN A 71 -6.48 41.87 10.68
C GLN A 71 -5.00 42.00 11.04
N LEU A 72 -4.68 42.34 12.31
CA LEU A 72 -3.30 42.37 12.80
C LEU A 72 -2.64 40.97 12.72
N ALA A 73 -3.36 39.92 13.14
CA ALA A 73 -2.88 38.55 13.05
C ALA A 73 -2.62 38.11 11.59
N ALA A 74 -3.50 38.48 10.65
CA ALA A 74 -3.33 38.19 9.23
C ALA A 74 -2.05 38.86 8.67
N VAL A 75 -1.83 40.13 8.98
CA VAL A 75 -0.64 40.87 8.54
C VAL A 75 0.63 40.27 9.16
N ALA A 76 0.61 39.93 10.44
CA ALA A 76 1.74 39.29 11.11
C ALA A 76 2.12 37.94 10.47
N LEU A 77 1.11 37.12 10.11
CA LEU A 77 1.33 35.84 9.43
C LEU A 77 1.88 36.02 8.01
N LEU A 78 1.51 37.08 7.31
CA LEU A 78 1.92 37.38 5.93
C LEU A 78 3.23 38.18 5.84
N ALA A 79 3.73 38.71 6.95
CA ALA A 79 5.05 39.37 7.00
C ALA A 79 6.19 38.40 6.65
N GLY A 80 6.01 37.10 6.85
CA GLY A 80 6.94 36.04 6.48
C GLY A 80 6.85 35.57 5.02
N GLY A 81 6.01 36.18 4.18
CA GLY A 81 5.84 35.83 2.76
C GLY A 81 4.39 35.50 2.37
N GLU A 82 4.21 35.14 1.11
CA GLU A 82 2.92 34.75 0.54
C GLU A 82 2.37 33.47 1.21
N ARG A 83 1.05 33.45 1.50
CA ARG A 83 0.36 32.28 2.07
C ARG A 83 -0.98 32.04 1.37
N THR A 84 -1.36 30.77 1.27
CA THR A 84 -2.63 30.35 0.67
C THR A 84 -3.80 30.56 1.63
N LEU A 85 -5.01 30.64 1.08
CA LEU A 85 -6.24 30.77 1.86
C LEU A 85 -6.38 29.65 2.88
N SER A 86 -6.17 28.39 2.47
CA SER A 86 -6.25 27.23 3.36
C SER A 86 -5.27 27.33 4.54
N ALA A 87 -4.02 27.76 4.32
CA ALA A 87 -3.02 27.94 5.37
C ALA A 87 -3.37 29.07 6.36
N LEU A 88 -4.10 30.08 5.91
CA LEU A 88 -4.57 31.19 6.75
C LEU A 88 -5.85 30.81 7.53
N GLU A 89 -6.74 30.03 6.93
CA GLU A 89 -7.96 29.51 7.59
C GLU A 89 -7.60 28.54 8.73
N GLU A 90 -6.59 27.69 8.57
CA GLU A 90 -6.05 26.84 9.65
C GLU A 90 -5.56 27.64 10.86
N LYS A 91 -5.13 28.89 10.63
CA LYS A 91 -4.71 29.82 11.70
C LYS A 91 -5.86 30.71 12.19
N GLY A 92 -7.10 30.42 11.79
CA GLY A 92 -8.30 31.14 12.25
C GLY A 92 -8.59 32.45 11.51
N ILE A 93 -7.91 32.74 10.39
CA ILE A 93 -8.15 33.92 9.56
C ILE A 93 -9.16 33.57 8.46
N SER A 94 -10.35 34.14 8.53
CA SER A 94 -11.40 33.89 7.55
C SER A 94 -11.17 34.67 6.25
N ARG A 95 -11.69 34.13 5.13
CA ARG A 95 -11.67 34.75 3.81
C ARG A 95 -12.19 36.18 3.81
N ALA A 96 -13.26 36.46 4.56
CA ALA A 96 -13.85 37.82 4.64
C ALA A 96 -12.88 38.87 5.20
N VAL A 97 -11.99 38.47 6.14
CA VAL A 97 -10.94 39.36 6.66
C VAL A 97 -9.89 39.66 5.59
N LEU A 98 -9.51 38.66 4.80
CA LEU A 98 -8.53 38.79 3.73
C LEU A 98 -9.07 39.64 2.58
N ASP A 99 -10.29 39.40 2.15
CA ASP A 99 -10.96 40.18 1.10
C ASP A 99 -11.08 41.67 1.51
N ASN A 100 -11.38 41.96 2.79
CA ASN A 100 -11.41 43.32 3.32
C ASN A 100 -10.02 43.99 3.29
N LEU A 101 -8.96 43.24 3.61
CA LEU A 101 -7.57 43.73 3.53
C LEU A 101 -7.12 43.95 2.09
N CYS A 102 -7.57 43.10 1.15
CA CYS A 102 -7.33 43.32 -0.30
C CYS A 102 -8.04 44.60 -0.78
N ALA A 103 -9.31 44.82 -0.39
CA ALA A 103 -10.05 46.03 -0.74
C ALA A 103 -9.41 47.31 -0.20
N LYS A 104 -8.63 47.22 0.92
CA LYS A 104 -7.86 48.34 1.49
C LYS A 104 -6.47 48.49 0.87
N GLY A 105 -6.08 47.67 -0.10
CA GLY A 105 -4.75 47.71 -0.73
C GLY A 105 -3.61 47.25 0.19
N VAL A 106 -3.94 46.54 1.27
CA VAL A 106 -2.94 45.99 2.21
C VAL A 106 -2.41 44.65 1.72
N LEU A 107 -3.27 43.84 1.11
CA LEU A 107 -2.95 42.55 0.55
C LEU A 107 -3.19 42.53 -0.97
N GLU A 108 -2.35 41.80 -1.68
CA GLU A 108 -2.57 41.36 -3.04
C GLU A 108 -3.02 39.90 -3.05
N CYS A 109 -4.06 39.59 -3.83
CA CYS A 109 -4.59 38.25 -4.01
C CYS A 109 -4.15 37.71 -5.39
N SER A 110 -3.45 36.60 -5.38
CA SER A 110 -3.08 35.83 -6.57
C SER A 110 -3.80 34.47 -6.58
N LYS A 111 -3.90 33.81 -7.75
CA LYS A 111 -4.34 32.43 -7.83
C LYS A 111 -3.14 31.53 -7.94
N VAL A 112 -2.96 30.64 -6.98
CA VAL A 112 -1.92 29.61 -6.97
C VAL A 112 -2.54 28.23 -7.13
N ASN A 113 -1.76 27.29 -7.65
CA ASN A 113 -2.22 25.90 -7.71
C ASN A 113 -2.40 25.38 -6.30
N LYS A 114 -3.57 24.80 -6.02
CA LYS A 114 -3.86 24.19 -4.72
C LYS A 114 -2.97 22.95 -4.56
N SER A 115 -2.06 22.99 -3.59
CA SER A 115 -1.32 21.81 -3.13
C SER A 115 -2.01 21.21 -1.91
N ILE A 116 -2.31 19.91 -1.94
CA ILE A 116 -2.81 19.22 -0.75
C ILE A 116 -1.65 18.42 -0.19
N ASP A 117 -1.16 18.80 0.98
CA ASP A 117 -0.30 17.96 1.78
C ASP A 117 -1.20 17.06 2.64
N LEU A 118 -1.47 15.85 2.14
CA LEU A 118 -2.39 14.88 2.75
C LEU A 118 -1.97 14.45 4.18
N TYR A 119 -0.74 14.74 4.57
CA TYR A 119 -0.14 14.30 5.82
C TYR A 119 0.65 15.44 6.49
N SER A 120 0.15 16.67 6.36
CA SER A 120 0.80 17.89 6.88
C SER A 120 0.96 17.90 8.40
N SER A 121 0.13 17.13 9.12
CA SER A 121 0.17 17.03 10.59
C SER A 121 1.35 16.19 11.11
N ILE A 122 2.11 15.51 10.24
CA ILE A 122 3.24 14.68 10.66
C ILE A 122 4.43 15.59 10.99
N PRO A 123 4.93 15.58 12.23
CA PRO A 123 6.09 16.37 12.60
C PRO A 123 7.36 15.84 11.91
N LEU A 124 8.21 16.74 11.42
CA LEU A 124 9.52 16.39 10.93
C LEU A 124 10.40 15.90 12.07
N LYS A 125 11.02 14.75 11.89
CA LYS A 125 12.07 14.23 12.77
C LYS A 125 13.41 14.49 12.09
N ASN A 126 14.17 15.45 12.58
CA ASN A 126 15.54 15.72 12.11
C ASN A 126 16.56 14.80 12.78
N GLU A 127 16.20 13.57 13.07
CA GLU A 127 17.10 12.60 13.68
C GLU A 127 17.95 11.93 12.58
N PRO A 128 19.26 11.76 12.79
CA PRO A 128 20.10 11.06 11.84
C PRO A 128 19.69 9.58 11.75
N ILE A 129 19.67 9.04 10.53
CA ILE A 129 19.39 7.62 10.30
C ILE A 129 20.63 6.84 10.74
N LEU A 130 20.51 6.15 11.87
CA LEU A 130 21.56 5.29 12.41
C LEU A 130 21.35 3.86 11.93
N LEU A 131 22.37 3.31 11.28
CA LEU A 131 22.39 1.94 10.78
C LEU A 131 23.20 1.06 11.72
N THR A 132 22.79 -0.19 11.89
CA THR A 132 23.62 -1.24 12.50
C THR A 132 24.78 -1.59 11.57
N GLU A 133 25.78 -2.31 12.05
CA GLU A 133 26.93 -2.74 11.24
C GLU A 133 26.48 -3.52 9.98
N GLU A 134 25.54 -4.45 10.13
CA GLU A 134 25.01 -5.24 9.01
C GLU A 134 24.22 -4.38 8.00
N GLN A 135 23.41 -3.44 8.50
CA GLN A 135 22.69 -2.50 7.65
C GLN A 135 23.64 -1.52 6.94
N GLN A 136 24.71 -1.08 7.62
CA GLN A 136 25.75 -0.24 7.03
C GLN A 136 26.53 -1.00 5.94
N ALA A 137 26.86 -2.26 6.17
CA ALA A 137 27.48 -3.11 5.17
C ALA A 137 26.56 -3.29 3.93
N ALA A 138 25.26 -3.52 4.16
CA ALA A 138 24.27 -3.62 3.08
C ALA A 138 24.15 -2.30 2.30
N TYR A 139 24.08 -1.16 2.98
CA TYR A 139 24.08 0.16 2.36
C TYR A 139 25.32 0.38 1.50
N ASN A 140 26.53 0.12 2.03
CA ASN A 140 27.80 0.28 1.32
C ASN A 140 27.88 -0.64 0.09
N ALA A 141 27.32 -1.84 0.16
CA ALA A 141 27.26 -2.75 -0.99
C ALA A 141 26.34 -2.26 -2.11
N LEU A 142 25.25 -1.54 -1.77
CA LEU A 142 24.28 -1.01 -2.73
C LEU A 142 24.70 0.35 -3.32
N LEU A 143 25.55 1.08 -2.63
CA LEU A 143 25.94 2.44 -2.97
C LEU A 143 26.57 2.56 -4.38
N PRO A 144 27.51 1.71 -4.81
CA PRO A 144 28.07 1.81 -6.16
C PRO A 144 27.02 1.72 -7.27
N GLY A 145 25.99 0.84 -7.10
CA GLY A 145 24.92 0.73 -8.07
C GLY A 145 23.94 1.92 -8.07
N LEU A 146 23.91 2.71 -6.99
CA LEU A 146 23.15 3.95 -6.91
C LEU A 146 23.89 5.13 -7.54
N GLU A 147 25.21 5.19 -7.37
CA GLU A 147 26.07 6.25 -7.86
C GLU A 147 26.39 6.14 -9.35
N ASP A 148 26.40 4.91 -9.87
CA ASP A 148 26.62 4.66 -11.28
C ASP A 148 25.42 5.18 -12.11
N ALA A 149 25.71 5.78 -13.25
CA ALA A 149 24.70 6.24 -14.21
C ALA A 149 24.11 5.09 -15.07
N ALA A 150 24.62 3.87 -14.92
CA ALA A 150 24.07 2.68 -15.57
C ALA A 150 22.92 2.06 -14.77
N PRO A 151 22.01 1.34 -15.42
CA PRO A 151 20.93 0.66 -14.71
C PRO A 151 21.46 -0.55 -13.92
N HIS A 152 21.19 -0.57 -12.63
CA HIS A 152 21.54 -1.68 -11.74
C HIS A 152 20.29 -2.33 -11.13
N SER A 153 20.40 -3.59 -10.74
CA SER A 153 19.36 -4.33 -10.02
C SER A 153 19.95 -5.04 -8.82
N ALA A 154 19.32 -4.86 -7.66
CA ALA A 154 19.71 -5.53 -6.42
C ALA A 154 18.51 -6.14 -5.71
N LEU A 155 18.74 -7.26 -5.00
CA LEU A 155 17.78 -7.90 -4.11
C LEU A 155 18.30 -7.79 -2.67
N LEU A 156 17.61 -7.01 -1.85
CA LEU A 156 17.83 -6.92 -0.41
C LEU A 156 16.99 -8.00 0.28
N TYR A 157 17.60 -9.13 0.53
CA TYR A 157 17.00 -10.26 1.23
C TYR A 157 17.26 -10.13 2.73
N GLY A 158 16.25 -9.72 3.48
CA GLY A 158 16.40 -9.49 4.92
C GLY A 158 15.27 -10.12 5.71
N VAL A 159 15.60 -10.82 6.79
CA VAL A 159 14.59 -11.41 7.70
C VAL A 159 13.60 -10.34 8.17
N THR A 160 12.39 -10.77 8.55
CA THR A 160 11.38 -9.86 9.12
C THR A 160 11.95 -9.16 10.36
N GLY A 161 11.79 -7.83 10.43
CA GLY A 161 12.36 -7.03 11.51
C GLY A 161 13.86 -6.76 11.39
N SER A 162 14.52 -7.03 10.25
CA SER A 162 15.94 -6.69 10.03
C SER A 162 16.19 -5.20 9.80
N GLY A 163 15.14 -4.38 9.72
CA GLY A 163 15.27 -2.95 9.49
C GLY A 163 15.56 -2.55 8.04
N LYS A 164 15.13 -3.33 7.04
CA LYS A 164 15.24 -2.99 5.60
C LYS A 164 14.86 -1.54 5.31
N THR A 165 13.83 -1.04 5.98
CA THR A 165 13.33 0.33 5.82
C THR A 165 14.40 1.39 6.17
N LEU A 166 15.25 1.16 7.16
CA LEU A 166 16.34 2.09 7.50
C LEU A 166 17.37 2.19 6.36
N VAL A 167 17.68 1.05 5.73
CA VAL A 167 18.54 1.02 4.53
C VAL A 167 17.91 1.81 3.39
N PHE A 168 16.58 1.66 3.18
CA PHE A 168 15.85 2.44 2.17
C PHE A 168 15.97 3.94 2.43
N LEU A 169 15.68 4.36 3.66
CA LEU A 169 15.75 5.79 4.03
C LEU A 169 17.14 6.37 3.76
N LYS A 170 18.19 5.60 4.07
CA LYS A 170 19.59 6.04 3.85
C LYS A 170 19.95 6.11 2.36
N LEU A 171 19.50 5.15 1.56
CA LEU A 171 19.67 5.18 0.09
C LEU A 171 18.89 6.34 -0.55
N ILE A 172 17.66 6.60 -0.09
CA ILE A 172 16.85 7.74 -0.54
C ILE A 172 17.55 9.05 -0.21
N GLU A 173 18.02 9.21 1.04
CA GLU A 173 18.78 10.40 1.45
C GLU A 173 19.97 10.67 0.52
N HIS A 174 20.77 9.64 0.23
CA HIS A 174 21.91 9.73 -0.69
C HIS A 174 21.48 10.07 -2.12
N CYS A 175 20.46 9.40 -2.64
CA CYS A 175 19.89 9.66 -3.97
C CYS A 175 19.48 11.14 -4.14
N LEU A 176 18.86 11.71 -3.10
CA LEU A 176 18.47 13.12 -3.09
C LEU A 176 19.67 14.08 -3.00
N GLN A 177 20.74 13.71 -2.30
CA GLN A 177 22.00 14.48 -2.25
C GLN A 177 22.68 14.53 -3.62
N MET A 178 22.53 13.46 -4.42
CA MET A 178 22.99 13.43 -5.82
C MET A 178 22.10 14.26 -6.76
N GLY A 179 21.05 14.94 -6.27
CA GLY A 179 20.07 15.66 -7.09
C GLY A 179 19.15 14.76 -7.90
N ARG A 180 19.08 13.45 -7.58
CA ARG A 180 18.20 12.48 -8.23
C ARG A 180 16.98 12.18 -7.35
N ARG A 181 15.96 11.54 -7.91
CA ARG A 181 14.67 11.31 -7.28
C ARG A 181 14.42 9.83 -7.00
N ALA A 182 13.56 9.55 -6.03
CA ALA A 182 13.27 8.17 -5.59
C ALA A 182 11.79 7.80 -5.78
N LEU A 183 11.55 6.56 -6.25
CA LEU A 183 10.23 5.96 -6.38
C LEU A 183 10.15 4.71 -5.49
N VAL A 184 9.22 4.69 -4.56
CA VAL A 184 9.03 3.60 -3.58
C VAL A 184 7.67 2.96 -3.79
N LEU A 185 7.66 1.69 -4.15
CA LEU A 185 6.46 0.89 -4.24
C LEU A 185 6.30 0.03 -3.00
N VAL A 186 5.11 0.03 -2.44
CA VAL A 186 4.71 -0.81 -1.31
C VAL A 186 3.43 -1.57 -1.65
N PRO A 187 3.19 -2.77 -1.11
CA PRO A 187 1.93 -3.49 -1.32
C PRO A 187 0.73 -2.68 -0.83
N GLU A 188 -0.44 -2.88 -1.43
CA GLU A 188 -1.67 -2.17 -1.00
C GLU A 188 -1.98 -2.40 0.49
N ILE A 189 -1.70 -3.60 0.99
CA ILE A 189 -1.90 -3.99 2.39
C ILE A 189 -0.86 -3.33 3.32
N SER A 190 0.34 -3.06 2.81
CA SER A 190 1.45 -2.47 3.56
C SER A 190 1.59 -0.96 3.34
N LEU A 191 0.71 -0.33 2.56
CA LEU A 191 0.59 1.12 2.50
C LEU A 191 -0.08 1.60 3.80
N THR A 192 0.46 1.07 4.89
CA THR A 192 0.10 1.50 6.23
C THR A 192 0.57 2.93 6.41
N PRO A 193 -0.09 3.69 7.25
CA PRO A 193 0.38 4.98 7.71
C PRO A 193 1.86 4.95 8.10
N GLN A 194 2.38 3.81 8.58
CA GLN A 194 3.75 3.67 9.07
C GLN A 194 4.83 3.99 8.01
N MET A 195 4.74 3.44 6.77
CA MET A 195 5.73 3.75 5.74
C MET A 195 5.62 5.22 5.29
N ILE A 196 4.38 5.70 5.09
CA ILE A 196 4.14 7.11 4.74
C ILE A 196 4.63 8.01 5.87
N LEU A 197 4.30 7.67 7.14
CA LEU A 197 4.73 8.38 8.33
C LEU A 197 6.26 8.46 8.42
N ARG A 198 6.96 7.35 8.21
CA ARG A 198 8.43 7.29 8.23
C ARG A 198 9.04 8.17 7.15
N LEU A 199 8.56 8.08 5.91
CA LEU A 199 9.07 8.92 4.82
C LEU A 199 8.72 10.40 5.02
N LYS A 200 7.49 10.72 5.41
CA LYS A 200 7.05 12.09 5.67
C LYS A 200 7.76 12.71 6.88
N SER A 201 7.96 11.96 7.96
CA SER A 201 8.71 12.46 9.12
C SER A 201 10.17 12.77 8.80
N GLN A 202 10.80 12.02 7.87
CA GLN A 202 12.19 12.21 7.48
C GLN A 202 12.38 13.26 6.38
N PHE A 203 11.48 13.27 5.38
CA PHE A 203 11.65 14.07 4.16
C PHE A 203 10.57 15.15 3.94
N GLY A 204 9.56 15.20 4.79
CA GLY A 204 8.53 16.25 4.83
C GLY A 204 7.76 16.41 3.53
N LYS A 205 7.67 17.65 3.06
CA LYS A 205 6.91 18.02 1.85
C LYS A 205 7.49 17.46 0.55
N ARG A 206 8.73 16.96 0.56
CA ARG A 206 9.38 16.34 -0.61
C ARG A 206 8.75 15.00 -1.02
N VAL A 207 7.83 14.44 -0.20
CA VAL A 207 7.18 13.15 -0.41
C VAL A 207 5.78 13.33 -0.98
N ALA A 208 5.52 12.80 -2.17
CA ALA A 208 4.18 12.64 -2.74
C ALA A 208 3.68 11.19 -2.53
N VAL A 209 2.35 11.05 -2.34
CA VAL A 209 1.72 9.77 -2.05
C VAL A 209 0.74 9.40 -3.17
N GLN A 210 0.79 8.15 -3.68
CA GLN A 210 -0.06 7.67 -4.76
C GLN A 210 -0.63 6.27 -4.47
N HIS A 211 -1.93 6.17 -4.16
CA HIS A 211 -2.60 4.89 -3.91
C HIS A 211 -4.10 4.89 -4.28
N SER A 212 -4.71 3.72 -4.28
CA SER A 212 -6.10 3.50 -4.68
C SER A 212 -7.13 4.15 -3.75
N ALA A 213 -6.82 4.31 -2.46
CA ALA A 213 -7.72 4.93 -1.47
C ALA A 213 -7.82 6.47 -1.57
N LEU A 214 -6.93 7.12 -2.35
CA LEU A 214 -7.05 8.54 -2.64
C LEU A 214 -8.25 8.79 -3.56
N ASN A 215 -9.04 9.82 -3.27
CA ASN A 215 -10.07 10.26 -4.18
C ASN A 215 -9.48 10.84 -5.48
N HIS A 216 -10.30 11.04 -6.49
CA HIS A 216 -9.83 11.51 -7.81
C HIS A 216 -9.10 12.85 -7.75
N THR A 217 -9.59 13.78 -6.92
CA THR A 217 -8.99 15.11 -6.73
C THR A 217 -7.64 15.02 -6.04
N GLU A 218 -7.54 14.28 -4.95
CA GLU A 218 -6.29 14.05 -4.21
C GLU A 218 -5.23 13.42 -5.12
N ARG A 219 -5.61 12.39 -5.88
CA ARG A 219 -4.71 11.70 -6.82
C ARG A 219 -4.20 12.65 -7.91
N LEU A 220 -5.09 13.48 -8.47
CA LEU A 220 -4.71 14.46 -9.48
C LEU A 220 -3.76 15.52 -8.92
N LEU A 221 -4.03 16.05 -7.74
CA LEU A 221 -3.18 17.06 -7.10
C LEU A 221 -1.79 16.51 -6.76
N GLN A 222 -1.71 15.28 -6.24
CA GLN A 222 -0.42 14.62 -6.01
C GLN A 222 0.33 14.39 -7.33
N TRP A 223 -0.37 13.98 -8.39
CA TRP A 223 0.21 13.81 -9.71
C TRP A 223 0.75 15.12 -10.29
N GLN A 224 -0.01 16.22 -10.15
CA GLN A 224 0.43 17.57 -10.55
C GLN A 224 1.65 18.03 -9.74
N MET A 225 1.62 17.83 -8.41
CA MET A 225 2.76 18.14 -7.54
C MET A 225 4.05 17.45 -8.01
N ILE A 226 3.96 16.17 -8.40
CA ILE A 226 5.10 15.42 -8.92
C ILE A 226 5.55 16.00 -10.27
N GLN A 227 4.61 16.27 -11.19
CA GLN A 227 4.87 16.81 -12.52
C GLN A 227 5.52 18.20 -12.46
N ASP A 228 5.09 19.04 -11.53
CA ASP A 228 5.60 20.41 -11.35
C ASP A 228 6.94 20.44 -10.57
N GLY A 229 7.49 19.27 -10.20
CA GLY A 229 8.76 19.16 -9.49
C GLY A 229 8.67 19.47 -8.00
N GLY A 230 7.46 19.54 -7.42
CA GLY A 230 7.23 19.78 -6.00
C GLY A 230 7.49 18.57 -5.09
N ALA A 231 7.79 17.41 -5.69
CA ALA A 231 8.13 16.18 -4.95
C ALA A 231 9.38 15.52 -5.53
N ASP A 232 10.25 15.06 -4.65
CA ASP A 232 11.48 14.32 -5.01
C ASP A 232 11.33 12.82 -4.70
N ILE A 233 10.38 12.46 -3.87
CA ILE A 233 10.08 11.08 -3.49
C ILE A 233 8.61 10.82 -3.81
N VAL A 234 8.35 9.71 -4.48
CA VAL A 234 7.00 9.19 -4.66
C VAL A 234 6.90 7.87 -3.92
N VAL A 235 5.92 7.75 -3.02
CA VAL A 235 5.58 6.49 -2.37
C VAL A 235 4.16 6.10 -2.74
N GLY A 236 3.95 4.84 -3.04
CA GLY A 236 2.61 4.38 -3.34
C GLY A 236 2.50 2.90 -3.67
N THR A 237 1.29 2.50 -4.05
CA THR A 237 1.02 1.13 -4.46
C THR A 237 1.43 0.90 -5.92
N ARG A 238 1.10 -0.26 -6.47
CA ARG A 238 1.41 -0.65 -7.85
C ARG A 238 1.28 0.48 -8.88
N SER A 239 0.21 1.27 -8.81
CA SER A 239 -0.05 2.34 -9.78
C SER A 239 0.90 3.54 -9.67
N ALA A 240 1.57 3.72 -8.54
CA ALA A 240 2.56 4.78 -8.36
C ALA A 240 3.74 4.67 -9.33
N ILE A 241 3.96 3.48 -9.91
CA ILE A 241 4.99 3.25 -10.93
C ILE A 241 4.81 4.15 -12.17
N PHE A 242 3.62 4.68 -12.42
CA PHE A 242 3.31 5.58 -13.54
C PHE A 242 3.38 7.07 -13.17
N SER A 243 3.80 7.41 -11.97
CA SER A 243 3.96 8.82 -11.57
C SER A 243 4.92 9.56 -12.50
N PRO A 244 4.65 10.84 -12.84
CA PRO A 244 5.46 11.63 -13.77
C PRO A 244 6.75 12.13 -13.12
N LEU A 245 7.45 11.24 -12.42
CA LEU A 245 8.72 11.53 -11.77
C LEU A 245 9.85 11.43 -12.79
N GLU A 246 10.61 12.49 -12.94
CA GLU A 246 11.79 12.58 -13.82
C GLU A 246 13.07 12.42 -13.02
N ASN A 247 14.18 12.16 -13.69
CA ASN A 247 15.52 12.01 -13.10
C ASN A 247 15.57 11.02 -11.94
N ILE A 248 14.97 9.83 -12.16
CA ILE A 248 14.92 8.78 -11.14
C ILE A 248 16.32 8.18 -10.95
N GLY A 249 16.80 8.16 -9.70
CA GLY A 249 18.04 7.48 -9.29
C GLY A 249 17.80 6.16 -8.60
N LEU A 250 16.62 6.02 -7.97
CA LEU A 250 16.31 4.87 -7.14
C LEU A 250 14.85 4.45 -7.31
N VAL A 251 14.64 3.18 -7.60
CA VAL A 251 13.32 2.54 -7.59
C VAL A 251 13.35 1.43 -6.55
N ILE A 252 12.50 1.50 -5.54
CA ILE A 252 12.38 0.48 -4.50
C ILE A 252 11.04 -0.25 -4.67
N ILE A 253 11.06 -1.57 -4.62
CA ILE A 253 9.86 -2.42 -4.50
C ILE A 253 9.99 -3.20 -3.20
N ASP A 254 9.25 -2.76 -2.18
CA ASP A 254 9.19 -3.45 -0.89
C ASP A 254 8.22 -4.62 -0.95
N GLU A 255 8.51 -5.71 -0.20
CA GLU A 255 7.74 -6.97 -0.25
C GLU A 255 7.50 -7.43 -1.71
N GLU A 256 8.59 -7.49 -2.49
CA GLU A 256 8.56 -7.68 -3.96
C GLU A 256 7.83 -8.96 -4.41
N GLN A 257 7.73 -9.97 -3.54
CA GLN A 257 7.03 -11.22 -3.81
C GLN A 257 5.50 -11.07 -3.86
N GLU A 258 4.96 -9.90 -3.47
CA GLU A 258 3.51 -9.70 -3.42
C GLU A 258 2.88 -9.73 -4.82
N HIS A 259 1.88 -10.59 -4.97
CA HIS A 259 1.16 -10.71 -6.25
C HIS A 259 0.32 -9.47 -6.60
N THR A 260 0.04 -8.59 -5.64
CA THR A 260 -0.67 -7.31 -5.87
C THR A 260 0.09 -6.35 -6.79
N TYR A 261 1.39 -6.59 -7.03
CA TYR A 261 2.18 -5.89 -8.03
C TYR A 261 1.85 -6.29 -9.48
N ARG A 262 1.04 -7.33 -9.69
CA ARG A 262 0.47 -7.69 -10.99
C ARG A 262 -0.95 -7.17 -11.12
N SER A 263 -1.27 -6.54 -12.25
CA SER A 263 -2.63 -6.05 -12.53
C SER A 263 -3.52 -7.20 -12.98
N GLU A 264 -4.66 -7.37 -12.33
CA GLU A 264 -5.67 -8.37 -12.72
C GLU A 264 -6.58 -7.86 -13.87
N SER A 265 -6.71 -6.54 -13.98
CA SER A 265 -7.48 -5.88 -15.05
C SER A 265 -6.57 -5.37 -16.18
N ALA A 266 -7.14 -5.14 -17.36
CA ALA A 266 -6.40 -4.55 -18.48
C ALA A 266 -5.99 -3.09 -18.18
N PRO A 267 -4.73 -2.75 -18.53
CA PRO A 267 -3.64 -3.61 -18.99
C PRO A 267 -3.09 -4.49 -17.86
N ARG A 268 -2.90 -5.77 -18.12
CA ARG A 268 -2.39 -6.76 -17.15
C ARG A 268 -0.88 -6.68 -17.02
N TYR A 269 -0.38 -5.56 -16.48
CA TYR A 269 1.05 -5.31 -16.32
C TYR A 269 1.59 -5.83 -14.99
N SER A 270 2.91 -6.04 -14.96
CA SER A 270 3.68 -6.23 -13.73
C SER A 270 4.43 -4.94 -13.39
N ALA A 271 4.28 -4.46 -12.14
CA ALA A 271 5.04 -3.31 -11.66
C ALA A 271 6.55 -3.56 -11.72
N HIS A 272 7.01 -4.81 -11.54
CA HIS A 272 8.43 -5.17 -11.67
C HIS A 272 8.97 -4.94 -13.09
N GLU A 273 8.21 -5.29 -14.13
CA GLU A 273 8.62 -5.06 -15.51
C GLU A 273 8.67 -3.58 -15.84
N VAL A 274 7.65 -2.82 -15.41
CA VAL A 274 7.64 -1.36 -15.60
C VAL A 274 8.77 -0.70 -14.80
N ALA A 275 9.06 -1.18 -13.59
CA ALA A 275 10.17 -0.68 -12.78
C ALA A 275 11.53 -0.91 -13.44
N ARG A 276 11.75 -2.12 -14.00
CA ARG A 276 12.98 -2.42 -14.78
C ARG A 276 13.11 -1.48 -15.98
N GLN A 277 12.02 -1.26 -16.71
CA GLN A 277 12.01 -0.34 -17.84
C GLN A 277 12.35 1.08 -17.41
N ARG A 278 11.72 1.58 -16.32
CA ARG A 278 12.01 2.92 -15.79
C ARG A 278 13.44 3.05 -15.27
N ALA A 279 13.93 2.03 -14.57
CA ALA A 279 15.32 2.01 -14.10
C ALA A 279 16.31 2.03 -15.27
N ALA A 280 16.06 1.26 -16.33
CA ALA A 280 16.87 1.25 -17.53
C ALA A 280 16.87 2.61 -18.26
N GLU A 281 15.71 3.26 -18.39
CA GLU A 281 15.58 4.55 -19.05
C GLU A 281 16.25 5.70 -18.29
N ASN A 282 16.44 5.56 -16.97
CA ASN A 282 17.00 6.62 -16.12
C ASN A 282 18.42 6.28 -15.60
N GLY A 283 19.01 5.13 -15.94
CA GLY A 283 20.26 4.69 -15.31
C GLY A 283 20.11 4.62 -13.79
N ALA A 284 19.07 3.96 -13.28
CA ALA A 284 18.71 3.95 -11.87
C ALA A 284 18.98 2.59 -11.23
N LEU A 285 19.18 2.59 -9.91
CA LEU A 285 19.17 1.37 -9.10
C LEU A 285 17.73 0.90 -8.89
N LEU A 286 17.41 -0.32 -9.33
CA LEU A 286 16.21 -1.05 -8.96
C LEU A 286 16.51 -1.93 -7.73
N LEU A 287 15.96 -1.57 -6.59
CA LEU A 287 16.10 -2.35 -5.34
C LEU A 287 14.81 -3.12 -5.07
N LEU A 288 14.89 -4.44 -5.20
CA LEU A 288 13.85 -5.36 -4.76
C LEU A 288 14.13 -5.75 -3.31
N ALA A 289 13.12 -5.74 -2.45
CA ALA A 289 13.31 -6.07 -1.04
C ALA A 289 12.24 -7.03 -0.54
N SER A 290 12.67 -8.04 0.22
CA SER A 290 11.77 -9.04 0.78
C SER A 290 12.43 -9.83 1.94
N ALA A 291 11.59 -10.36 2.82
CA ALA A 291 11.98 -11.42 3.75
C ALA A 291 11.80 -12.82 3.14
N THR A 292 10.96 -12.93 2.12
CA THR A 292 10.61 -14.17 1.42
C THR A 292 10.59 -13.90 -0.09
N PRO A 293 11.75 -13.68 -0.74
CA PRO A 293 11.82 -13.29 -2.14
C PRO A 293 11.06 -14.25 -3.06
N SER A 294 10.52 -13.70 -4.16
CA SER A 294 9.97 -14.54 -5.23
C SER A 294 11.03 -15.47 -5.80
N THR A 295 10.61 -16.63 -6.29
CA THR A 295 11.54 -17.61 -6.91
C THR A 295 12.28 -17.00 -8.09
N GLU A 296 11.63 -16.14 -8.86
CA GLU A 296 12.20 -15.44 -10.01
C GLU A 296 13.32 -14.47 -9.59
N SER A 297 13.05 -13.64 -8.58
CA SER A 297 14.03 -12.65 -8.08
C SER A 297 15.21 -13.34 -7.39
N TYR A 298 14.94 -14.37 -6.61
CA TYR A 298 15.99 -15.14 -5.95
C TYR A 298 16.85 -15.90 -6.95
N TYR A 299 16.23 -16.53 -7.96
CA TYR A 299 16.95 -17.20 -9.04
C TYR A 299 17.83 -16.22 -9.82
N ALA A 300 17.31 -15.05 -10.17
CA ALA A 300 18.10 -14.02 -10.86
C ALA A 300 19.32 -13.57 -10.03
N ALA A 301 19.14 -13.46 -8.70
CA ALA A 301 20.22 -13.12 -7.78
C ALA A 301 21.28 -14.22 -7.67
N GLN A 302 20.87 -15.48 -7.61
CA GLN A 302 21.77 -16.64 -7.57
C GLN A 302 22.62 -16.77 -8.86
N HIS A 303 22.11 -16.30 -9.99
CA HIS A 303 22.79 -16.37 -11.30
C HIS A 303 23.49 -15.04 -11.68
N GLY A 304 23.70 -14.14 -10.72
CA GLY A 304 24.46 -12.91 -10.92
C GLY A 304 23.76 -11.85 -11.82
N ARG A 305 22.48 -12.03 -12.17
CA ARG A 305 21.71 -11.03 -12.93
C ARG A 305 21.21 -9.88 -12.05
N THR A 306 21.17 -10.10 -10.76
CA THR A 306 20.75 -9.14 -9.73
C THR A 306 21.71 -9.29 -8.56
N GLN A 307 22.23 -8.20 -8.02
CA GLN A 307 23.11 -8.23 -6.86
C GLN A 307 22.33 -8.73 -5.63
N LEU A 308 22.86 -9.72 -4.91
CA LEU A 308 22.24 -10.22 -3.68
C LEU A 308 22.90 -9.58 -2.47
N VAL A 309 22.10 -8.86 -1.68
CA VAL A 309 22.49 -8.28 -0.39
C VAL A 309 21.62 -8.88 0.70
N ARG A 310 22.23 -9.32 1.81
CA ARG A 310 21.52 -10.03 2.89
C ARG A 310 21.56 -9.25 4.19
N LEU A 311 20.43 -9.32 4.93
CA LEU A 311 20.31 -8.91 6.32
C LEU A 311 19.79 -10.12 7.11
N THR A 312 20.67 -10.74 7.88
CA THR A 312 20.41 -12.01 8.55
C THR A 312 19.94 -11.86 9.99
N LYS A 313 20.19 -10.69 10.60
CA LYS A 313 19.86 -10.40 11.99
C LYS A 313 18.63 -9.49 12.09
N ARG A 314 17.80 -9.72 13.10
CA ARG A 314 16.73 -8.79 13.46
C ARG A 314 17.32 -7.54 14.14
N TYR A 315 16.70 -6.40 13.86
CA TYR A 315 17.04 -5.15 14.58
C TYR A 315 16.78 -5.35 16.08
N GLY A 316 17.74 -4.92 16.92
CA GLY A 316 17.66 -5.15 18.38
C GLY A 316 18.08 -6.53 18.84
N GLY A 317 18.52 -7.44 17.93
CA GLY A 317 19.04 -8.77 18.29
C GLY A 317 17.98 -9.77 18.78
N ASN A 318 16.70 -9.48 18.62
CA ASN A 318 15.61 -10.38 19.03
C ASN A 318 15.67 -11.70 18.26
N PRO A 319 15.48 -12.87 18.92
CA PRO A 319 15.45 -14.15 18.26
C PRO A 319 14.24 -14.28 17.32
N LEU A 320 14.33 -15.21 16.38
CA LEU A 320 13.18 -15.61 15.58
C LEU A 320 12.13 -16.30 16.49
N PRO A 321 10.84 -16.19 16.17
CA PRO A 321 9.79 -16.84 16.93
C PRO A 321 9.95 -18.37 16.87
N LYS A 322 9.54 -19.07 17.93
CA LYS A 322 9.44 -20.52 17.93
C LYS A 322 8.27 -20.91 17.03
N VAL A 323 8.51 -21.87 16.14
CA VAL A 323 7.49 -22.42 15.23
C VAL A 323 7.14 -23.82 15.64
N GLN A 324 5.85 -24.09 15.86
CA GLN A 324 5.31 -25.42 16.12
C GLN A 324 4.40 -25.83 14.95
N ILE A 325 4.67 -26.99 14.36
CA ILE A 325 3.85 -27.57 13.29
C ILE A 325 2.94 -28.63 13.91
N VAL A 326 1.62 -28.53 13.63
CA VAL A 326 0.62 -29.47 14.13
C VAL A 326 -0.01 -30.21 12.94
N ASP A 327 0.03 -31.57 12.98
CA ASP A 327 -0.68 -32.39 12.00
C ASP A 327 -2.17 -32.52 12.38
N MET A 328 -3.02 -31.79 11.68
CA MET A 328 -4.48 -31.83 11.92
C MET A 328 -5.13 -33.18 11.61
N ARG A 329 -4.47 -34.09 10.89
CA ARG A 329 -4.96 -35.46 10.71
C ARG A 329 -4.74 -36.29 11.96
N ALA A 330 -3.61 -36.11 12.64
CA ALA A 330 -3.34 -36.73 13.93
C ALA A 330 -4.32 -36.20 15.01
N GLU A 331 -4.57 -34.89 15.03
CA GLU A 331 -5.58 -34.27 15.92
C GLU A 331 -6.96 -34.92 15.73
N LEU A 332 -7.38 -35.10 14.47
CA LEU A 332 -8.65 -35.78 14.17
C LEU A 332 -8.66 -37.22 14.64
N ALA A 333 -7.59 -37.99 14.42
CA ALA A 333 -7.47 -39.39 14.85
C ALA A 333 -7.49 -39.50 16.37
N SER A 334 -7.01 -38.50 17.10
CA SER A 334 -7.07 -38.41 18.55
C SER A 334 -8.42 -37.91 19.13
N GLY A 335 -9.41 -37.66 18.25
CA GLY A 335 -10.77 -37.26 18.64
C GLY A 335 -11.04 -35.76 18.60
N ASN A 336 -10.13 -34.94 18.08
CA ASN A 336 -10.40 -33.52 17.87
C ASN A 336 -10.91 -33.23 16.44
N PRO A 337 -12.23 -33.10 16.21
CA PRO A 337 -12.80 -32.82 14.89
C PRO A 337 -12.77 -31.36 14.50
N ARG A 338 -12.30 -30.47 15.40
CA ARG A 338 -12.29 -29.00 15.22
C ARG A 338 -11.20 -28.56 14.23
N GLU A 339 -11.37 -27.36 13.72
CA GLU A 339 -10.34 -26.71 12.87
C GLU A 339 -9.23 -26.06 13.72
N ILE A 340 -9.47 -25.89 15.01
CA ILE A 340 -8.48 -25.41 16.00
C ILE A 340 -7.87 -26.64 16.68
N SER A 341 -6.55 -26.77 16.62
CA SER A 341 -5.83 -27.87 17.28
C SER A 341 -5.83 -27.70 18.80
N LEU A 342 -5.67 -28.80 19.54
CA LEU A 342 -5.50 -28.73 20.98
C LEU A 342 -4.29 -27.90 21.39
N ALA A 343 -3.18 -28.04 20.67
CA ALA A 343 -1.97 -27.25 20.91
C ALA A 343 -2.19 -25.74 20.70
N MET A 344 -3.03 -25.35 19.72
CA MET A 344 -3.41 -23.94 19.51
C MET A 344 -4.36 -23.46 20.62
N GLU A 345 -5.32 -24.28 21.02
CA GLU A 345 -6.23 -23.97 22.13
C GLU A 345 -5.44 -23.69 23.42
N ASP A 346 -4.49 -24.56 23.76
CA ASP A 346 -3.64 -24.40 24.94
C ASP A 346 -2.77 -23.12 24.85
N ALA A 347 -2.20 -22.83 23.69
CA ALA A 347 -1.41 -21.62 23.48
C ALA A 347 -2.25 -20.34 23.62
N ILE A 348 -3.48 -20.32 23.09
CA ILE A 348 -4.41 -19.20 23.24
C ILE A 348 -4.78 -19.01 24.72
N ARG A 349 -5.11 -20.10 25.42
CA ARG A 349 -5.45 -20.06 26.84
C ARG A 349 -4.31 -19.49 27.67
N HIS A 350 -3.10 -19.95 27.44
CA HIS A 350 -1.90 -19.42 28.11
C HIS A 350 -1.69 -17.92 27.85
N ASN A 351 -1.90 -17.45 26.61
CA ASN A 351 -1.81 -16.04 26.29
C ASN A 351 -2.88 -15.20 27.01
N LEU A 352 -4.12 -15.68 27.07
CA LEU A 352 -5.20 -15.00 27.78
C LEU A 352 -4.90 -14.91 29.28
N GLU A 353 -4.43 -15.98 29.91
CA GLU A 353 -4.02 -16.00 31.33
C GLU A 353 -2.84 -15.05 31.60
N ALA A 354 -1.91 -14.92 30.65
CA ALA A 354 -0.77 -14.01 30.73
C ALA A 354 -1.11 -12.55 30.35
N GLY A 355 -2.37 -12.25 29.97
CA GLY A 355 -2.79 -10.93 29.49
C GLY A 355 -2.19 -10.52 28.15
N LYS A 356 -1.75 -11.52 27.35
CA LYS A 356 -1.14 -11.32 26.02
C LYS A 356 -2.14 -11.49 24.91
N GLN A 357 -1.79 -10.95 23.75
CA GLN A 357 -2.64 -10.98 22.56
C GLN A 357 -2.29 -12.15 21.63
N THR A 358 -3.30 -12.57 20.84
CA THR A 358 -3.17 -13.64 19.84
C THR A 358 -3.66 -13.17 18.48
N ILE A 359 -2.88 -13.43 17.43
CA ILE A 359 -3.28 -13.17 16.03
C ILE A 359 -3.43 -14.48 15.29
N LEU A 360 -4.63 -14.73 14.75
CA LEU A 360 -4.92 -15.90 13.94
C LEU A 360 -5.04 -15.54 12.47
N LEU A 361 -4.12 -16.03 11.68
CA LEU A 361 -4.12 -15.85 10.24
C LEU A 361 -4.80 -17.03 9.55
N LEU A 362 -5.88 -16.73 8.84
CA LEU A 362 -6.56 -17.69 7.97
C LEU A 362 -6.11 -17.48 6.52
N ASN A 363 -5.46 -18.49 5.94
CA ASN A 363 -4.93 -18.40 4.57
C ASN A 363 -6.02 -18.46 3.48
N ARG A 364 -7.31 -18.57 3.83
CA ARG A 364 -8.42 -18.62 2.87
C ARG A 364 -9.23 -17.32 2.86
N ARG A 365 -9.30 -16.67 1.69
CA ARG A 365 -10.28 -15.62 1.41
C ARG A 365 -11.65 -16.25 1.15
N GLY A 366 -12.68 -15.85 1.91
CA GLY A 366 -14.09 -16.10 1.64
C GLY A 366 -14.62 -17.51 1.95
N TYR A 367 -15.93 -17.63 1.94
CA TYR A 367 -16.73 -18.87 2.07
C TYR A 367 -16.57 -19.79 0.85
N GLN A 368 -15.36 -20.18 0.49
CA GLN A 368 -15.23 -21.25 -0.50
C GLN A 368 -15.46 -22.59 0.18
N THR A 369 -16.70 -22.98 0.22
CA THR A 369 -17.09 -24.30 0.71
C THR A 369 -16.65 -25.35 -0.30
N VAL A 370 -15.64 -26.13 0.03
CA VAL A 370 -15.24 -27.29 -0.77
C VAL A 370 -15.99 -28.53 -0.32
N ALA A 371 -16.28 -29.41 -1.26
CA ALA A 371 -16.82 -30.72 -0.94
C ALA A 371 -15.66 -31.65 -0.55
N GLN A 372 -15.65 -32.11 0.69
CA GLN A 372 -14.66 -33.06 1.22
C GLN A 372 -15.36 -34.30 1.77
N CYS A 373 -14.81 -35.46 1.53
CA CYS A 373 -15.31 -36.71 2.07
C CYS A 373 -15.03 -36.82 3.57
N GLU A 374 -16.03 -37.28 4.35
CA GLU A 374 -15.87 -37.52 5.78
C GLU A 374 -14.93 -38.69 6.06
N ASP A 375 -14.98 -39.74 5.22
CA ASP A 375 -14.26 -40.99 5.44
C ASP A 375 -12.81 -40.93 4.90
N CYS A 376 -12.64 -40.71 3.61
CA CYS A 376 -11.29 -40.70 2.98
C CYS A 376 -10.62 -39.34 2.92
N ARG A 377 -11.31 -38.26 3.33
CA ARG A 377 -10.81 -36.88 3.34
C ARG A 377 -10.47 -36.33 1.96
N GLU A 378 -10.72 -37.06 0.88
CA GLU A 378 -10.50 -36.56 -0.46
C GLU A 378 -11.38 -35.34 -0.73
N VAL A 379 -10.77 -34.29 -1.29
CA VAL A 379 -11.47 -33.07 -1.73
C VAL A 379 -11.91 -33.26 -3.17
N LEU A 380 -13.15 -32.94 -3.47
CA LEU A 380 -13.68 -33.04 -4.83
C LEU A 380 -12.98 -32.05 -5.74
N LYS A 381 -12.27 -32.58 -6.74
CA LYS A 381 -11.49 -31.81 -7.71
C LYS A 381 -12.18 -31.76 -9.08
N CYS A 382 -11.95 -30.68 -9.80
CA CYS A 382 -12.37 -30.57 -11.18
C CYS A 382 -11.62 -31.60 -12.04
N GLN A 383 -12.34 -32.40 -12.80
CA GLN A 383 -11.75 -33.43 -13.68
C GLN A 383 -10.86 -32.85 -14.78
N LYS A 384 -11.11 -31.58 -15.21
CA LYS A 384 -10.33 -30.89 -16.26
C LYS A 384 -9.08 -30.19 -15.73
N CYS A 385 -9.14 -29.64 -14.51
CA CYS A 385 -8.10 -28.76 -13.98
C CYS A 385 -7.41 -29.30 -12.72
N SER A 386 -7.91 -30.39 -12.13
CA SER A 386 -7.42 -31.00 -10.88
C SER A 386 -7.41 -30.05 -9.68
N VAL A 387 -8.06 -28.88 -9.78
CA VAL A 387 -8.22 -27.94 -8.66
C VAL A 387 -9.49 -28.24 -7.87
N PRO A 388 -9.56 -27.96 -6.55
CA PRO A 388 -10.78 -28.12 -5.76
C PRO A 388 -11.97 -27.38 -6.38
N MET A 389 -13.12 -28.03 -6.41
CA MET A 389 -14.38 -27.40 -6.80
C MET A 389 -15.03 -26.70 -5.62
N VAL A 390 -15.65 -25.57 -5.89
CA VAL A 390 -16.28 -24.70 -4.89
C VAL A 390 -17.79 -24.92 -4.89
N TYR A 391 -18.36 -25.16 -3.72
CA TYR A 391 -19.80 -25.31 -3.55
C TYR A 391 -20.48 -23.95 -3.35
N HIS A 392 -21.41 -23.65 -4.23
CA HIS A 392 -22.26 -22.45 -4.15
C HIS A 392 -23.60 -22.83 -3.55
N LYS A 393 -23.78 -22.51 -2.25
CA LYS A 393 -24.97 -22.87 -1.48
C LYS A 393 -26.27 -22.29 -2.09
N SER A 394 -26.25 -21.05 -2.56
CA SER A 394 -27.40 -20.39 -3.20
C SER A 394 -27.85 -21.04 -4.50
N ALA A 395 -26.91 -21.61 -5.27
CA ALA A 395 -27.17 -22.26 -6.55
C ALA A 395 -27.16 -23.78 -6.45
N HIS A 396 -26.91 -24.36 -5.27
CA HIS A 396 -26.81 -25.79 -4.98
C HIS A 396 -25.94 -26.58 -5.97
N LYS A 397 -24.80 -26.00 -6.40
CA LYS A 397 -23.90 -26.59 -7.39
C LYS A 397 -22.42 -26.44 -7.01
N LEU A 398 -21.58 -27.34 -7.54
CA LEU A 398 -20.13 -27.21 -7.49
C LEU A 398 -19.64 -26.54 -8.76
N LEU A 399 -18.77 -25.54 -8.61
CA LEU A 399 -18.19 -24.75 -9.71
C LEU A 399 -16.66 -24.80 -9.65
N CYS A 400 -16.03 -25.06 -10.76
CA CYS A 400 -14.61 -24.84 -10.92
C CYS A 400 -14.37 -23.38 -11.35
N HIS A 401 -13.81 -22.56 -10.47
CA HIS A 401 -13.51 -21.16 -10.79
C HIS A 401 -12.36 -20.96 -11.77
N TYR A 402 -11.67 -22.08 -12.13
CA TYR A 402 -10.58 -22.01 -13.11
C TYR A 402 -11.08 -22.19 -14.55
N CYS A 403 -11.92 -23.17 -14.81
CA CYS A 403 -12.40 -23.48 -16.18
C CYS A 403 -13.92 -23.34 -16.37
N GLY A 404 -14.67 -22.95 -15.32
CA GLY A 404 -16.12 -22.83 -15.38
C GLY A 404 -16.90 -24.15 -15.38
N SER A 405 -16.25 -25.33 -15.30
CA SER A 405 -16.95 -26.63 -15.22
C SER A 405 -17.83 -26.67 -13.98
N GLN A 406 -19.05 -27.22 -14.14
CA GLN A 406 -20.06 -27.31 -13.07
C GLN A 406 -20.46 -28.75 -12.86
N LEU A 407 -20.80 -29.10 -11.62
CA LEU A 407 -21.52 -30.31 -11.25
C LEU A 407 -22.86 -29.88 -10.61
N ASP A 408 -23.93 -30.15 -11.31
CA ASP A 408 -25.30 -29.78 -10.96
C ASP A 408 -26.23 -30.94 -11.29
N PRO A 409 -26.80 -31.65 -10.27
CA PRO A 409 -26.54 -31.48 -8.84
C PRO A 409 -25.13 -31.94 -8.42
N PRO A 410 -24.67 -31.53 -7.22
CA PRO A 410 -23.43 -32.06 -6.65
C PRO A 410 -23.57 -33.57 -6.40
N PRO A 411 -22.49 -34.35 -6.48
CA PRO A 411 -22.57 -35.79 -6.18
C PRO A 411 -23.02 -36.01 -4.74
N ALA A 412 -23.95 -36.96 -4.56
CA ALA A 412 -24.48 -37.31 -3.25
C ALA A 412 -23.45 -38.02 -2.37
N ARG A 413 -22.48 -38.72 -2.97
CA ARG A 413 -21.43 -39.48 -2.29
C ARG A 413 -20.05 -39.23 -2.91
N CYS A 414 -19.01 -39.51 -2.15
CA CYS A 414 -17.65 -39.41 -2.60
C CYS A 414 -17.39 -40.35 -3.79
N PRO A 415 -16.86 -39.84 -4.93
CA PRO A 415 -16.55 -40.67 -6.08
C PRO A 415 -15.43 -41.69 -5.82
N ALA A 416 -14.53 -41.40 -4.85
CA ALA A 416 -13.39 -42.24 -4.54
C ALA A 416 -13.71 -43.43 -3.61
N CYS A 417 -14.58 -43.24 -2.57
CA CYS A 417 -14.81 -44.28 -1.57
C CYS A 417 -16.30 -44.51 -1.26
N GLY A 418 -17.23 -43.78 -1.89
CA GLY A 418 -18.65 -43.88 -1.62
C GLY A 418 -19.13 -43.22 -0.30
N GLY A 419 -18.21 -42.65 0.46
CA GLY A 419 -18.51 -42.02 1.74
C GLY A 419 -19.30 -40.72 1.61
N LYS A 420 -19.76 -40.18 2.74
CA LYS A 420 -20.56 -38.95 2.78
C LYS A 420 -19.69 -37.71 2.46
N LEU A 421 -20.23 -36.83 1.64
CA LEU A 421 -19.59 -35.55 1.33
C LEU A 421 -20.04 -34.47 2.32
N GLN A 422 -19.09 -33.79 2.94
CA GLN A 422 -19.32 -32.58 3.71
C GLN A 422 -18.89 -31.36 2.93
N TYR A 423 -19.69 -30.32 3.02
CA TYR A 423 -19.39 -29.02 2.46
C TYR A 423 -18.72 -28.16 3.53
N ARG A 424 -17.40 -28.18 3.57
CA ARG A 424 -16.61 -27.47 4.60
C ARG A 424 -16.05 -26.18 4.03
N GLY A 425 -16.30 -25.08 4.74
CA GLY A 425 -15.62 -23.81 4.58
C GLY A 425 -15.30 -23.29 5.97
N PHE A 426 -14.00 -23.02 6.22
CA PHE A 426 -13.56 -22.37 7.44
C PHE A 426 -13.18 -20.94 7.08
N GLY A 427 -14.12 -20.01 7.25
CA GLY A 427 -13.91 -18.59 7.05
C GLY A 427 -13.73 -17.87 8.39
N THR A 428 -13.39 -16.56 8.34
CA THR A 428 -13.20 -15.72 9.51
C THR A 428 -14.39 -15.71 10.46
N GLN A 429 -15.62 -15.72 9.92
CA GLN A 429 -16.83 -15.76 10.73
C GLN A 429 -16.96 -17.08 11.51
N LYS A 430 -16.71 -18.23 10.85
CA LYS A 430 -16.76 -19.53 11.54
C LYS A 430 -15.65 -19.68 12.57
N ALA A 431 -14.46 -19.13 12.28
CA ALA A 431 -13.37 -19.08 13.24
C ALA A 431 -13.73 -18.24 14.46
N GLU A 432 -14.34 -17.07 14.27
CA GLU A 432 -14.84 -16.21 15.34
C GLU A 432 -15.88 -16.95 16.20
N GLU A 433 -16.87 -17.63 15.58
CA GLU A 433 -17.88 -18.41 16.29
C GLU A 433 -17.30 -19.58 17.09
N GLU A 434 -16.29 -20.26 16.55
CA GLU A 434 -15.60 -21.37 17.24
C GLU A 434 -14.75 -20.86 18.40
N LEU A 435 -14.02 -19.78 18.21
CA LEU A 435 -13.24 -19.11 19.26
C LEU A 435 -14.13 -18.58 20.39
N ALA A 436 -15.28 -17.98 20.07
CA ALA A 436 -16.23 -17.49 21.07
C ALA A 436 -16.83 -18.63 21.92
N LYS A 437 -16.95 -19.86 21.38
CA LYS A 437 -17.36 -21.02 22.14
C LYS A 437 -16.26 -21.58 23.04
N LEU A 438 -15.00 -21.54 22.57
CA LEU A 438 -13.84 -22.05 23.30
C LEU A 438 -13.38 -21.08 24.41
N PHE A 439 -13.51 -19.79 24.15
CA PHE A 439 -13.03 -18.68 25.00
C PHE A 439 -14.12 -17.61 25.15
N PRO A 440 -15.22 -17.91 25.89
CA PRO A 440 -16.35 -16.97 26.02
C PRO A 440 -15.99 -15.65 26.72
N GLU A 441 -14.91 -15.63 27.47
CA GLU A 441 -14.36 -14.44 28.15
C GLU A 441 -13.50 -13.55 27.24
N ALA A 442 -13.00 -14.08 26.11
CA ALA A 442 -12.09 -13.35 25.23
C ALA A 442 -12.82 -12.35 24.32
N ARG A 443 -12.24 -11.19 24.17
CA ARG A 443 -12.70 -10.16 23.23
C ARG A 443 -12.07 -10.43 21.87
N ILE A 444 -12.88 -10.85 20.91
CA ILE A 444 -12.43 -11.27 19.58
C ILE A 444 -12.66 -10.15 18.58
N LEU A 445 -11.62 -9.80 17.81
CA LEU A 445 -11.66 -8.88 16.69
C LEU A 445 -11.59 -9.64 15.37
N ARG A 446 -12.64 -9.56 14.54
CA ARG A 446 -12.59 -10.08 13.18
C ARG A 446 -12.17 -8.99 12.19
N MET A 447 -11.16 -9.31 11.35
CA MET A 447 -10.66 -8.44 10.30
C MET A 447 -10.74 -9.13 8.93
N ASP A 448 -11.73 -8.75 8.15
CA ASP A 448 -11.93 -9.18 6.76
C ASP A 448 -12.44 -8.01 5.91
N GLN A 449 -12.65 -8.25 4.61
CA GLN A 449 -13.12 -7.21 3.69
C GLN A 449 -14.47 -6.61 4.09
N ASP A 450 -15.34 -7.41 4.72
CA ASP A 450 -16.67 -6.94 5.11
C ASP A 450 -16.59 -5.99 6.31
N THR A 451 -15.71 -6.27 7.27
CA THR A 451 -15.52 -5.45 8.48
C THR A 451 -14.68 -4.19 8.24
N THR A 452 -13.92 -4.16 7.15
CA THR A 452 -12.97 -3.07 6.83
C THR A 452 -13.37 -2.22 5.61
N ALA A 453 -14.59 -2.38 5.09
CA ALA A 453 -15.06 -1.68 3.89
C ALA A 453 -15.16 -0.15 4.04
N ALA A 454 -15.34 0.38 5.25
CA ALA A 454 -15.40 1.82 5.49
C ALA A 454 -13.98 2.45 5.48
N LYS A 455 -13.88 3.67 4.97
CA LYS A 455 -12.63 4.45 4.97
C LYS A 455 -12.09 4.55 6.41
N ASP A 456 -10.80 4.27 6.58
CA ASP A 456 -10.07 4.28 7.86
C ASP A 456 -10.55 3.24 8.91
N ALA A 457 -11.48 2.32 8.56
CA ALA A 457 -11.94 1.28 9.50
C ALA A 457 -10.81 0.35 9.92
N HIS A 458 -9.97 -0.05 8.97
CA HIS A 458 -8.81 -0.92 9.20
C HIS A 458 -7.86 -0.34 10.27
N GLU A 459 -7.47 0.94 10.11
CA GLU A 459 -6.57 1.61 11.04
C GLU A 459 -7.16 1.75 12.44
N LYS A 460 -8.45 2.12 12.51
CA LYS A 460 -9.17 2.25 13.79
C LYS A 460 -9.25 0.92 14.54
N LEU A 461 -9.49 -0.18 13.84
CA LEU A 461 -9.55 -1.51 14.44
C LEU A 461 -8.17 -1.97 14.93
N LEU A 462 -7.11 -1.75 14.14
CA LEU A 462 -5.74 -2.03 14.56
C LEU A 462 -5.32 -1.19 15.79
N ALA A 463 -5.67 0.10 15.80
CA ALA A 463 -5.41 0.96 16.94
C ALA A 463 -6.12 0.50 18.22
N LYS A 464 -7.33 -0.06 18.10
CA LYS A 464 -8.05 -0.67 19.23
C LYS A 464 -7.38 -1.95 19.72
N PHE A 465 -6.92 -2.79 18.79
CA PHE A 465 -6.17 -4.00 19.14
C PHE A 465 -4.87 -3.61 19.86
N ALA A 466 -4.10 -2.67 19.32
CA ALA A 466 -2.88 -2.17 19.97
C ALA A 466 -3.08 -1.58 21.38
N ARG A 467 -4.29 -1.09 21.71
CA ARG A 467 -4.66 -0.63 23.05
C ARG A 467 -5.22 -1.71 23.95
N HIS A 468 -5.10 -3.00 23.58
CA HIS A 468 -5.65 -4.12 24.33
C HIS A 468 -7.19 -4.06 24.54
N GLU A 469 -7.94 -3.44 23.59
CA GLU A 469 -9.40 -3.51 23.61
C GLU A 469 -9.91 -4.88 23.18
N TYR A 470 -9.03 -5.69 22.54
CA TYR A 470 -9.29 -7.06 22.09
C TYR A 470 -8.12 -7.97 22.45
N ASP A 471 -8.42 -9.24 22.71
CA ASP A 471 -7.47 -10.26 23.14
C ASP A 471 -7.03 -11.15 21.96
N ILE A 472 -7.97 -11.45 21.07
CA ILE A 472 -7.73 -12.29 19.88
C ILE A 472 -8.12 -11.52 18.64
N MET A 473 -7.22 -11.45 17.65
CA MET A 473 -7.53 -10.95 16.32
C MET A 473 -7.53 -12.11 15.32
N VAL A 474 -8.61 -12.26 14.55
CA VAL A 474 -8.74 -13.28 13.50
C VAL A 474 -8.97 -12.61 12.17
N GLY A 475 -8.18 -12.97 11.16
CA GLY A 475 -8.31 -12.36 9.85
C GLY A 475 -7.61 -13.12 8.73
N THR A 476 -7.70 -12.58 7.53
CA THR A 476 -7.02 -13.09 6.34
C THR A 476 -5.74 -12.30 6.08
N GLN A 477 -5.29 -12.19 4.86
CA GLN A 477 -4.05 -11.48 4.47
C GLN A 477 -3.88 -10.06 5.06
N MET A 478 -4.97 -9.43 5.50
CA MET A 478 -4.94 -8.09 6.11
C MET A 478 -4.26 -8.07 7.48
N VAL A 479 -4.21 -9.21 8.17
CA VAL A 479 -3.54 -9.36 9.48
C VAL A 479 -2.17 -10.04 9.36
N ALA A 480 -1.72 -10.32 8.13
CA ALA A 480 -0.49 -11.07 7.90
C ALA A 480 0.78 -10.21 7.91
N LYS A 481 0.66 -8.90 7.70
CA LYS A 481 1.83 -8.06 7.39
C LYS A 481 1.68 -6.63 7.92
N GLY A 482 2.85 -6.03 8.18
CA GLY A 482 2.94 -4.62 8.58
C GLY A 482 2.38 -4.32 9.97
N LEU A 483 2.14 -5.36 10.78
CA LEU A 483 1.69 -5.24 12.15
C LEU A 483 2.88 -5.41 13.09
N ASP A 484 2.96 -4.54 14.08
CA ASP A 484 3.98 -4.54 15.11
C ASP A 484 3.29 -4.23 16.44
N PHE A 485 3.06 -5.25 17.25
CA PHE A 485 2.45 -5.15 18.56
C PHE A 485 3.45 -5.61 19.60
N GLU A 486 3.43 -4.97 20.77
CA GLU A 486 4.42 -5.21 21.84
C GLU A 486 4.21 -6.54 22.57
N ASP A 487 2.96 -7.06 22.61
CA ASP A 487 2.57 -8.24 23.41
C ASP A 487 2.08 -9.42 22.59
#